data_933174e748e42a0d16156c24b0504936
#
_entry.id   933174e748e42a0d16156c24b0504936
#
_cell.length_a   1.000
_cell.length_b   1.000
_cell.length_c   1.000
_cell.angle_alpha   90.00
_cell.angle_beta   90.00
_cell.angle_gamma   90.00
#
_symmetry.space_group_name_H-M   'P 1'
#
loop_
_entity.id
_entity.type
_entity.pdbx_description
1 polymer ?
#
loop_
_entity_poly.entity_id
_entity_poly.type
_entity_poly.pdbx_seq_one_letter_code
_entity_poly.pdbx_strand_id
1 'polypeptide(L)'
;DGVNRCPRCGSTEIQLRVSTGMLICLFCRYEWSEAQIDPEISGDGDLSQLSGTTIASGAADIDPSVSGVITLKCAGCGSEVVVNTAEAMSSRCHWCRHVLTVNDQVPNGAVPDAVLPFALSHDQAVQRIREFAGKRRMFAHARFKRDFTPENVVGVYLPYMVVDGNAGADVWGYGEVETRRYTRGSGDDRETFYDADVYQVQRHVDFTVDDLTIESSAERANMDAFVNTNNIINTILPFDTKNAVKWNASYLSGFTSERRDQDVSAVQPVLEDQLLSIARSQVAPSTSGYDRGVRWEAEHLEVRGTRWVSMYLPVWLYSYYHVDRGRGMVHYIAVNGRTGETMGSVPVSHGRLLLAAITAGTVVEGLAIAFLVATT
;
A
#
# COMPACT_ATOMS: atom_id res chain seq x y z
N ASP A 1 1.29 -27.47 -19.27
CA ASP A 1 0.68 -28.47 -18.37
C ASP A 1 0.59 -27.92 -16.95
N GLY A 2 -0.45 -27.16 -16.71
CA GLY A 2 -0.48 -26.18 -15.66
C GLY A 2 -1.21 -26.55 -14.36
N VAL A 3 -1.35 -27.81 -14.00
CA VAL A 3 -1.92 -28.16 -12.69
C VAL A 3 -0.80 -28.42 -11.70
N ASN A 4 -0.69 -27.56 -10.68
CA ASN A 4 0.27 -27.74 -9.60
C ASN A 4 0.00 -29.07 -8.88
N ARG A 5 1.04 -29.88 -8.74
CA ARG A 5 0.97 -31.21 -8.11
C ARG A 5 1.99 -31.32 -7.00
N CYS A 6 1.61 -32.03 -5.95
CA CYS A 6 2.53 -32.38 -4.89
C CYS A 6 3.74 -33.15 -5.48
N PRO A 7 4.98 -32.70 -5.23
CA PRO A 7 6.17 -33.37 -5.78
C PRO A 7 6.39 -34.78 -5.24
N ARG A 8 5.73 -35.12 -4.13
CA ARG A 8 5.86 -36.46 -3.51
C ARG A 8 4.82 -37.45 -3.98
N CYS A 9 3.55 -37.07 -4.11
CA CYS A 9 2.45 -38.01 -4.38
C CYS A 9 1.60 -37.64 -5.60
N GLY A 10 1.83 -36.49 -6.24
CA GLY A 10 1.09 -36.07 -7.41
C GLY A 10 -0.32 -35.49 -7.13
N SER A 11 -0.76 -35.45 -5.87
CA SER A 11 -2.06 -34.80 -5.51
C SER A 11 -2.10 -33.34 -5.87
N THR A 12 -3.26 -32.84 -6.23
CA THR A 12 -3.53 -31.42 -6.49
C THR A 12 -4.07 -30.67 -5.27
N GLU A 13 -4.34 -31.38 -4.18
CA GLU A 13 -4.82 -30.78 -2.93
C GLU A 13 -3.64 -30.15 -2.15
N ILE A 14 -3.30 -28.94 -2.53
CA ILE A 14 -2.16 -28.21 -1.98
C ILE A 14 -2.68 -26.90 -1.34
N GLN A 15 -2.15 -26.56 -0.18
CA GLN A 15 -2.52 -25.36 0.56
C GLN A 15 -1.28 -24.70 1.18
N LEU A 16 -1.32 -23.37 1.39
CA LEU A 16 -0.32 -22.66 2.17
C LEU A 16 -0.52 -22.96 3.67
N ARG A 17 0.52 -23.40 4.34
CA ARG A 17 0.60 -23.41 5.80
C ARG A 17 1.17 -22.07 6.28
N VAL A 18 0.31 -21.18 6.70
CA VAL A 18 0.70 -19.81 7.10
C VAL A 18 1.76 -19.80 8.20
N SER A 19 1.70 -20.73 9.17
CA SER A 19 2.67 -20.78 10.29
C SER A 19 4.11 -21.01 9.87
N THR A 20 4.33 -21.63 8.70
CA THR A 20 5.68 -21.93 8.17
C THR A 20 5.99 -21.21 6.86
N GLY A 21 4.99 -20.62 6.20
CA GLY A 21 5.12 -20.07 4.85
C GLY A 21 5.33 -21.13 3.75
N MET A 22 5.16 -22.41 4.09
CA MET A 22 5.38 -23.54 3.18
C MET A 22 4.08 -24.06 2.58
N LEU A 23 4.15 -24.62 1.38
CA LEU A 23 3.05 -25.41 0.80
C LEU A 23 2.97 -26.77 1.49
N ILE A 24 1.76 -27.24 1.73
CA ILE A 24 1.47 -28.56 2.29
C ILE A 24 0.50 -29.32 1.39
N CYS A 25 0.81 -30.56 1.10
CA CYS A 25 -0.13 -31.48 0.48
C CYS A 25 -1.12 -32.00 1.54
N LEU A 26 -2.41 -31.77 1.33
CA LEU A 26 -3.45 -32.23 2.26
C LEU A 26 -3.59 -33.77 2.28
N PHE A 27 -3.16 -34.46 1.21
CA PHE A 27 -3.22 -35.93 1.11
C PHE A 27 -2.05 -36.60 1.84
N CYS A 28 -0.79 -36.33 1.43
CA CYS A 28 0.38 -37.05 1.99
C CYS A 28 1.12 -36.28 3.09
N ARG A 29 0.66 -35.06 3.44
CA ARG A 29 1.23 -34.15 4.47
C ARG A 29 2.67 -33.73 4.19
N TYR A 30 3.16 -33.91 2.98
CA TYR A 30 4.47 -33.43 2.59
C TYR A 30 4.44 -31.90 2.50
N GLU A 31 5.46 -31.27 3.08
CA GLU A 31 5.64 -29.82 3.05
C GLU A 31 6.87 -29.46 2.23
N TRP A 32 6.74 -28.40 1.47
CA TRP A 32 7.85 -27.84 0.67
C TRP A 32 7.65 -26.34 0.47
N SER A 33 8.72 -25.68 0.07
CA SER A 33 8.67 -24.30 -0.43
C SER A 33 9.11 -24.31 -1.89
N GLU A 34 8.57 -23.40 -2.68
CA GLU A 34 9.15 -23.10 -3.98
C GLU A 34 10.56 -22.51 -3.79
N ALA A 35 11.37 -22.56 -4.83
CA ALA A 35 12.69 -21.96 -4.79
C ALA A 35 12.58 -20.43 -4.53
N GLN A 36 13.53 -19.90 -3.81
CA GLN A 36 13.68 -18.44 -3.70
C GLN A 36 13.87 -17.84 -5.10
N ILE A 37 13.55 -16.57 -5.24
CA ILE A 37 13.84 -15.83 -6.46
C ILE A 37 15.34 -15.82 -6.66
N ASP A 38 15.75 -15.80 -7.93
CA ASP A 38 17.16 -15.74 -8.29
C ASP A 38 17.84 -14.54 -7.62
N PRO A 39 18.95 -14.71 -6.91
CA PRO A 39 19.68 -13.61 -6.28
C PRO A 39 20.11 -12.50 -7.24
N GLU A 40 20.27 -12.79 -8.53
CA GLU A 40 20.53 -11.76 -9.54
C GLU A 40 19.33 -10.83 -9.76
N ILE A 41 18.13 -11.31 -9.44
CA ILE A 41 16.87 -10.57 -9.60
C ILE A 41 16.40 -9.95 -8.28
N SER A 42 16.70 -10.57 -7.13
CA SER A 42 16.30 -10.12 -5.79
C SER A 42 17.49 -9.82 -4.86
N GLY A 43 18.68 -9.67 -5.41
CA GLY A 43 19.93 -9.84 -4.69
C GLY A 43 20.28 -8.80 -3.63
N ASP A 44 20.98 -9.26 -2.60
CA ASP A 44 21.57 -8.49 -1.49
C ASP A 44 22.86 -7.72 -1.91
N GLY A 45 23.01 -7.35 -3.18
CA GLY A 45 24.19 -6.61 -3.68
C GLY A 45 24.22 -5.16 -3.19
N ASP A 46 25.42 -4.54 -3.27
CA ASP A 46 25.55 -3.09 -3.05
C ASP A 46 24.79 -2.33 -4.14
N LEU A 47 23.63 -1.78 -3.80
CA LEU A 47 22.76 -1.06 -4.73
C LEU A 47 23.43 0.18 -5.32
N SER A 48 24.47 0.74 -4.69
CA SER A 48 25.24 1.86 -5.24
C SER A 48 26.02 1.49 -6.51
N GLN A 49 26.26 0.20 -6.73
CA GLN A 49 26.92 -0.35 -7.91
C GLN A 49 25.93 -0.82 -8.99
N LEU A 50 24.64 -0.74 -8.71
CA LEU A 50 23.61 -1.18 -9.65
C LEU A 50 23.64 -0.30 -10.90
N SER A 51 23.79 -0.93 -12.06
CA SER A 51 23.85 -0.26 -13.38
C SER A 51 23.03 -1.01 -14.41
N GLY A 52 22.41 -0.25 -15.33
CA GLY A 52 21.52 -0.83 -16.33
C GLY A 52 20.19 -1.30 -15.74
N THR A 53 19.34 -1.89 -16.56
CA THR A 53 18.00 -2.34 -16.17
C THR A 53 17.89 -3.85 -16.25
N THR A 54 17.59 -4.49 -15.13
CA THR A 54 17.25 -5.92 -15.06
C THR A 54 15.76 -6.05 -14.80
N ILE A 55 15.05 -6.77 -15.65
CA ILE A 55 13.60 -6.98 -15.55
C ILE A 55 13.34 -8.47 -15.50
N ALA A 56 12.68 -8.94 -14.43
CA ALA A 56 12.21 -10.31 -14.36
C ALA A 56 11.11 -10.58 -15.41
N SER A 57 10.98 -11.81 -15.87
CA SER A 57 10.10 -12.15 -17.01
C SER A 57 8.63 -11.80 -16.77
N GLY A 58 8.12 -12.03 -15.56
CA GLY A 58 6.76 -11.68 -15.22
C GLY A 58 6.54 -10.18 -15.06
N ALA A 59 7.60 -9.40 -14.75
CA ALA A 59 7.53 -7.94 -14.74
C ALA A 59 7.48 -7.35 -16.15
N ALA A 60 8.18 -7.99 -17.10
CA ALA A 60 8.27 -7.52 -18.49
C ALA A 60 6.96 -7.70 -19.28
N ASP A 61 6.25 -8.81 -19.03
CA ASP A 61 5.13 -9.23 -19.87
C ASP A 61 3.81 -9.32 -19.10
N ILE A 62 2.72 -8.99 -19.80
CA ILE A 62 1.34 -9.28 -19.38
C ILE A 62 0.82 -10.45 -20.21
N ASP A 63 1.12 -11.67 -19.78
CA ASP A 63 0.58 -12.88 -20.39
C ASP A 63 -0.63 -13.39 -19.59
N PRO A 64 -1.84 -13.36 -20.15
CA PRO A 64 -3.07 -13.80 -19.47
C PRO A 64 -3.23 -15.33 -19.40
N SER A 65 -2.27 -16.12 -19.92
CA SER A 65 -2.37 -17.58 -20.01
C SER A 65 -2.05 -18.31 -18.70
N VAL A 66 -2.54 -17.81 -17.57
CA VAL A 66 -2.33 -18.45 -16.25
C VAL A 66 -3.29 -19.61 -16.08
N SER A 67 -2.74 -20.80 -15.77
CA SER A 67 -3.53 -21.95 -15.35
C SER A 67 -3.73 -22.00 -13.83
N GLY A 68 -4.87 -22.53 -13.39
CA GLY A 68 -5.17 -22.73 -11.97
C GLY A 68 -5.79 -21.52 -11.26
N VAL A 69 -5.96 -20.40 -11.96
CA VAL A 69 -6.66 -19.22 -11.45
C VAL A 69 -7.67 -18.69 -12.45
N ILE A 70 -8.69 -17.99 -11.98
CA ILE A 70 -9.63 -17.21 -12.81
C ILE A 70 -9.78 -15.82 -12.20
N THR A 71 -10.06 -14.85 -13.05
CA THR A 71 -10.36 -13.48 -12.61
C THR A 71 -11.84 -13.21 -12.78
N LEU A 72 -12.49 -12.74 -11.72
CA LEU A 72 -13.91 -12.43 -11.66
C LEU A 72 -14.10 -10.95 -11.40
N LYS A 73 -14.92 -10.28 -12.19
CA LYS A 73 -15.29 -8.88 -11.96
C LYS A 73 -16.42 -8.79 -10.96
N CYS A 74 -16.23 -8.02 -9.90
CA CYS A 74 -17.24 -7.87 -8.86
C CYS A 74 -18.37 -6.94 -9.32
N ALA A 75 -19.58 -7.45 -9.42
CA ALA A 75 -20.76 -6.65 -9.78
C ALA A 75 -21.12 -5.56 -8.75
N GLY A 76 -20.63 -5.68 -7.50
CA GLY A 76 -20.92 -4.71 -6.44
C GLY A 76 -20.03 -3.48 -6.44
N CYS A 77 -18.73 -3.62 -6.73
CA CYS A 77 -17.76 -2.51 -6.68
C CYS A 77 -16.86 -2.40 -7.91
N GLY A 78 -16.97 -3.31 -8.89
CA GLY A 78 -16.21 -3.30 -10.12
C GLY A 78 -14.83 -3.95 -10.03
N SER A 79 -14.30 -4.22 -8.83
CA SER A 79 -12.96 -4.79 -8.64
C SER A 79 -12.77 -6.13 -9.34
N GLU A 80 -11.59 -6.35 -9.90
CA GLU A 80 -11.21 -7.59 -10.56
C GLU A 80 -10.41 -8.47 -9.60
N VAL A 81 -11.03 -9.56 -9.17
CA VAL A 81 -10.55 -10.45 -8.10
C VAL A 81 -10.06 -11.75 -8.70
N VAL A 82 -8.81 -12.10 -8.44
CA VAL A 82 -8.21 -13.39 -8.85
C VAL A 82 -8.40 -14.42 -7.75
N VAL A 83 -8.92 -15.57 -8.12
CA VAL A 83 -9.19 -16.67 -7.22
C VAL A 83 -8.68 -17.99 -7.79
N ASN A 84 -8.36 -18.94 -6.91
CA ASN A 84 -8.06 -20.30 -7.34
C ASN A 84 -9.32 -20.95 -7.98
N THR A 85 -9.15 -21.67 -9.08
CA THR A 85 -10.27 -22.28 -9.81
C THR A 85 -11.09 -23.24 -8.96
N ALA A 86 -10.48 -23.92 -7.99
CA ALA A 86 -11.18 -24.83 -7.08
C ALA A 86 -12.14 -24.10 -6.11
N GLU A 87 -11.92 -22.81 -5.86
CA GLU A 87 -12.66 -22.00 -4.89
C GLU A 87 -13.59 -20.96 -5.55
N ALA A 88 -13.60 -20.89 -6.89
CA ALA A 88 -14.30 -19.85 -7.64
C ALA A 88 -15.79 -19.72 -7.28
N MET A 89 -16.48 -20.83 -7.05
CA MET A 89 -17.93 -20.85 -6.77
C MET A 89 -18.30 -20.33 -5.38
N SER A 90 -17.36 -20.24 -4.45
CA SER A 90 -17.61 -19.80 -3.06
C SER A 90 -16.94 -18.46 -2.71
N SER A 91 -16.27 -17.85 -3.67
CA SER A 91 -15.47 -16.66 -3.43
C SER A 91 -16.30 -15.40 -3.24
N ARG A 92 -15.79 -14.50 -2.42
CA ARG A 92 -16.36 -13.18 -2.18
C ARG A 92 -15.31 -12.09 -2.47
N CYS A 93 -15.79 -10.98 -2.98
CA CYS A 93 -14.95 -9.81 -3.16
C CYS A 93 -14.37 -9.36 -1.80
N HIS A 94 -13.08 -9.24 -1.71
CA HIS A 94 -12.39 -8.83 -0.49
C HIS A 94 -12.62 -7.34 -0.15
N TRP A 95 -13.04 -6.52 -1.14
CA TRP A 95 -13.36 -5.11 -0.91
C TRP A 95 -14.77 -4.88 -0.37
N CYS A 96 -15.80 -5.36 -1.09
CA CYS A 96 -17.18 -5.07 -0.74
C CYS A 96 -17.97 -6.29 -0.23
N ARG A 97 -17.34 -7.45 -0.16
CA ARG A 97 -17.91 -8.73 0.31
C ARG A 97 -19.06 -9.29 -0.58
N HIS A 98 -19.28 -8.71 -1.76
CA HIS A 98 -20.23 -9.24 -2.73
C HIS A 98 -19.83 -10.65 -3.18
N VAL A 99 -20.79 -11.53 -3.41
CA VAL A 99 -20.52 -12.87 -3.93
C VAL A 99 -20.05 -12.76 -5.38
N LEU A 100 -18.94 -13.39 -5.69
CA LEU A 100 -18.41 -13.45 -7.05
C LEU A 100 -19.04 -14.61 -7.80
N THR A 101 -19.32 -14.41 -9.07
CA THR A 101 -19.90 -15.42 -9.95
C THR A 101 -19.01 -15.71 -11.14
N VAL A 102 -18.97 -16.97 -11.58
CA VAL A 102 -18.20 -17.37 -12.77
C VAL A 102 -18.70 -16.72 -14.07
N ASN A 103 -19.91 -16.19 -14.07
CA ASN A 103 -20.48 -15.47 -15.22
C ASN A 103 -19.81 -14.09 -15.41
N ASP A 104 -19.16 -13.58 -14.39
CA ASP A 104 -18.45 -12.29 -14.41
C ASP A 104 -16.94 -12.47 -14.66
N GLN A 105 -16.54 -13.60 -15.27
CA GLN A 105 -15.15 -13.88 -15.60
C GLN A 105 -14.62 -12.90 -16.65
N VAL A 106 -13.42 -12.38 -16.38
CA VAL A 106 -12.64 -11.53 -17.29
C VAL A 106 -11.30 -12.22 -17.59
N PRO A 107 -10.54 -11.79 -18.62
CA PRO A 107 -9.21 -12.32 -18.87
C PRO A 107 -8.33 -12.24 -17.64
N ASN A 108 -7.56 -13.29 -17.36
CA ASN A 108 -6.60 -13.29 -16.27
C ASN A 108 -5.56 -12.18 -16.46
N GLY A 109 -5.08 -11.64 -15.35
CA GLY A 109 -3.93 -10.75 -15.34
C GLY A 109 -2.62 -11.50 -15.55
N ALA A 110 -1.52 -10.76 -15.58
CA ALA A 110 -0.20 -11.33 -15.75
C ALA A 110 0.24 -12.18 -14.56
N VAL A 111 1.02 -13.21 -14.85
CA VAL A 111 1.69 -14.02 -13.82
C VAL A 111 2.78 -13.17 -13.15
N PRO A 112 2.82 -13.08 -11.81
CA PRO A 112 3.95 -12.45 -11.13
C PRO A 112 5.19 -13.37 -11.18
N ASP A 113 6.37 -12.80 -11.00
CA ASP A 113 7.61 -13.56 -10.84
C ASP A 113 7.63 -14.29 -9.49
N ALA A 114 7.06 -13.64 -8.48
CA ALA A 114 7.20 -14.04 -7.11
C ALA A 114 5.91 -13.90 -6.29
N VAL A 115 5.90 -14.58 -5.18
CA VAL A 115 4.95 -14.38 -4.09
C VAL A 115 5.71 -14.32 -2.77
N LEU A 116 5.33 -13.39 -1.91
CA LEU A 116 5.80 -13.36 -0.53
C LEU A 116 4.75 -14.10 0.33
N PRO A 117 5.04 -15.32 0.85
CA PRO A 117 4.04 -16.09 1.58
C PRO A 117 3.60 -15.40 2.88
N PHE A 118 2.34 -15.55 3.28
CA PHE A 118 1.89 -15.15 4.61
C PHE A 118 2.73 -15.84 5.71
N ALA A 119 3.05 -15.11 6.77
CA ALA A 119 3.65 -15.63 8.00
C ALA A 119 2.83 -15.25 9.24
N LEU A 120 2.04 -14.18 9.16
CA LEU A 120 1.12 -13.77 10.22
C LEU A 120 -0.18 -14.56 10.08
N SER A 121 -0.61 -15.26 11.15
CA SER A 121 -1.86 -16.02 11.14
C SER A 121 -3.09 -15.10 11.12
N HIS A 122 -4.24 -15.65 10.68
CA HIS A 122 -5.53 -14.95 10.72
C HIS A 122 -5.86 -14.40 12.12
N ASP A 123 -5.67 -15.19 13.16
CA ASP A 123 -5.99 -14.77 14.54
C ASP A 123 -5.11 -13.62 15.01
N GLN A 124 -3.84 -13.63 14.65
CA GLN A 124 -2.92 -12.52 14.91
C GLN A 124 -3.34 -11.26 14.16
N ALA A 125 -3.76 -11.38 12.90
CA ALA A 125 -4.26 -10.26 12.12
C ALA A 125 -5.55 -9.68 12.72
N VAL A 126 -6.49 -10.53 13.12
CA VAL A 126 -7.72 -10.12 13.84
C VAL A 126 -7.38 -9.34 15.11
N GLN A 127 -6.38 -9.79 15.87
CA GLN A 127 -5.92 -9.08 17.06
C GLN A 127 -5.37 -7.70 16.72
N ARG A 128 -4.50 -7.58 15.70
CA ARG A 128 -3.95 -6.30 15.23
C ARG A 128 -5.05 -5.32 14.81
N ILE A 129 -6.04 -5.80 14.06
CA ILE A 129 -7.18 -4.99 13.62
C ILE A 129 -8.00 -4.50 14.82
N ARG A 130 -8.24 -5.37 15.81
CA ARG A 130 -8.95 -4.99 17.06
C ARG A 130 -8.19 -3.93 17.85
N GLU A 131 -6.88 -4.05 17.98
CA GLU A 131 -6.02 -3.07 18.64
C GLU A 131 -6.06 -1.72 17.92
N PHE A 132 -5.94 -1.74 16.59
CA PHE A 132 -6.02 -0.54 15.75
C PHE A 132 -7.37 0.17 15.89
N ALA A 133 -8.47 -0.57 15.78
CA ALA A 133 -9.83 -0.05 15.94
C ALA A 133 -10.08 0.42 17.37
N GLY A 134 -9.52 -0.28 18.36
CA GLY A 134 -9.61 0.05 19.79
C GLY A 134 -9.02 1.41 20.14
N LYS A 135 -7.85 1.75 19.60
CA LYS A 135 -7.20 3.07 19.77
C LYS A 135 -8.08 4.22 19.25
N ARG A 136 -8.96 3.96 18.27
CA ARG A 136 -9.86 4.94 17.66
C ARG A 136 -11.29 4.86 18.16
N ARG A 137 -11.52 4.07 19.23
CA ARG A 137 -12.85 3.72 19.77
C ARG A 137 -13.69 4.92 20.13
N MET A 138 -13.11 6.02 20.61
CA MET A 138 -13.83 7.19 21.10
C MET A 138 -14.67 7.84 19.98
N PHE A 139 -14.11 7.98 18.79
CA PHE A 139 -14.75 8.63 17.65
C PHE A 139 -15.34 7.67 16.60
N ALA A 140 -15.07 6.36 16.72
CA ALA A 140 -15.58 5.39 15.77
C ALA A 140 -17.11 5.28 15.82
N HIS A 141 -17.74 5.14 14.64
CA HIS A 141 -19.17 4.98 14.51
C HIS A 141 -19.67 3.72 15.25
N ALA A 142 -20.82 3.81 15.90
CA ALA A 142 -21.35 2.72 16.74
C ALA A 142 -21.65 1.42 15.94
N ARG A 143 -22.10 1.56 14.70
CA ARG A 143 -22.36 0.41 13.82
C ARG A 143 -21.09 -0.36 13.48
N PHE A 144 -20.00 0.34 13.14
CA PHE A 144 -18.70 -0.28 12.89
C PHE A 144 -18.25 -1.19 14.05
N LYS A 145 -18.41 -0.73 15.29
CA LYS A 145 -18.04 -1.51 16.48
C LYS A 145 -18.88 -2.77 16.66
N ARG A 146 -20.17 -2.69 16.29
CA ARG A 146 -21.12 -3.80 16.43
C ARG A 146 -20.95 -4.81 15.31
N ASP A 147 -20.67 -4.31 14.10
CA ASP A 147 -20.68 -5.11 12.88
C ASP A 147 -19.30 -5.74 12.58
N PHE A 148 -18.28 -5.45 13.43
CA PHE A 148 -16.97 -6.09 13.30
C PHE A 148 -17.07 -7.58 13.63
N THR A 149 -16.79 -8.41 12.64
CA THR A 149 -16.73 -9.86 12.77
C THR A 149 -15.36 -10.37 12.28
N PRO A 150 -14.68 -11.24 13.05
CA PRO A 150 -13.38 -11.79 12.64
C PRO A 150 -13.42 -12.47 11.28
N GLU A 151 -14.54 -13.12 10.94
CA GLU A 151 -14.76 -13.85 9.70
C GLU A 151 -14.72 -12.95 8.46
N ASN A 152 -14.82 -11.64 8.64
CA ASN A 152 -14.68 -10.66 7.56
C ASN A 152 -13.24 -10.21 7.35
N VAL A 153 -12.29 -10.67 8.15
CA VAL A 153 -10.86 -10.49 7.89
C VAL A 153 -10.43 -11.55 6.88
N VAL A 154 -9.94 -11.11 5.74
CA VAL A 154 -9.54 -11.99 4.63
C VAL A 154 -8.09 -11.77 4.26
N GLY A 155 -7.42 -12.83 3.87
CA GLY A 155 -6.10 -12.76 3.28
C GLY A 155 -6.17 -12.43 1.79
N VAL A 156 -5.43 -11.42 1.39
CA VAL A 156 -5.38 -10.94 0.01
C VAL A 156 -3.93 -10.79 -0.42
N TYR A 157 -3.64 -11.20 -1.62
CA TYR A 157 -2.37 -10.88 -2.27
C TYR A 157 -2.57 -9.66 -3.18
N LEU A 158 -1.81 -8.61 -2.95
CA LEU A 158 -1.84 -7.41 -3.76
C LEU A 158 -0.65 -7.39 -4.73
N PRO A 159 -0.87 -7.11 -6.04
CA PRO A 159 0.17 -7.13 -7.05
C PRO A 159 0.97 -5.83 -7.03
N TYR A 160 2.28 -5.95 -6.87
CA TYR A 160 3.21 -4.83 -6.89
C TYR A 160 4.42 -5.13 -7.77
N MET A 161 4.99 -4.08 -8.36
CA MET A 161 6.38 -4.08 -8.79
C MET A 161 7.24 -3.72 -7.59
N VAL A 162 8.19 -4.56 -7.28
CA VAL A 162 9.24 -4.30 -6.28
C VAL A 162 10.48 -3.90 -7.07
N VAL A 163 11.02 -2.73 -6.73
CA VAL A 163 12.07 -2.10 -7.52
C VAL A 163 13.23 -1.72 -6.63
N ASP A 164 14.40 -2.23 -6.97
CA ASP A 164 15.66 -1.71 -6.48
C ASP A 164 16.22 -0.70 -7.47
N GLY A 165 16.81 0.37 -6.97
CA GLY A 165 17.31 1.43 -7.83
C GLY A 165 18.55 2.12 -7.32
N ASN A 166 19.39 2.57 -8.26
CA ASN A 166 20.49 3.49 -8.07
C ASN A 166 20.24 4.72 -8.93
N ALA A 167 20.14 5.87 -8.31
CA ALA A 167 19.82 7.11 -8.99
C ALA A 167 20.60 8.30 -8.42
N GLY A 168 20.71 9.34 -9.25
CA GLY A 168 21.14 10.66 -8.85
C GLY A 168 20.13 11.71 -9.28
N ALA A 169 20.04 12.82 -8.57
CA ALA A 169 19.20 13.92 -8.96
C ALA A 169 19.87 15.27 -8.74
N ASP A 170 19.72 16.15 -9.73
CA ASP A 170 20.04 17.55 -9.64
C ASP A 170 18.76 18.35 -9.52
N VAL A 171 18.66 19.16 -8.47
CA VAL A 171 17.50 20.04 -8.24
C VAL A 171 17.97 21.46 -8.08
N TRP A 172 17.29 22.41 -8.71
CA TRP A 172 17.57 23.84 -8.59
C TRP A 172 16.30 24.67 -8.55
N GLY A 173 16.40 25.80 -7.83
CA GLY A 173 15.25 26.67 -7.63
C GLY A 173 15.65 27.89 -6.79
N TYR A 174 14.69 28.43 -6.06
CA TYR A 174 14.86 29.62 -5.24
C TYR A 174 14.41 29.34 -3.81
N GLY A 175 15.32 29.64 -2.86
CA GLY A 175 15.05 29.61 -1.43
C GLY A 175 14.78 31.01 -0.90
N GLU A 176 13.84 31.12 0.02
CA GLU A 176 13.40 32.39 0.59
C GLU A 176 13.73 32.46 2.09
N VAL A 177 14.34 33.59 2.49
CA VAL A 177 14.58 33.94 3.90
C VAL A 177 13.74 35.18 4.24
N GLU A 178 12.81 35.03 5.17
CA GLU A 178 11.95 36.13 5.59
C GLU A 178 12.76 37.22 6.25
N THR A 179 12.64 38.47 5.73
CA THR A 179 13.31 39.66 6.28
C THR A 179 12.33 40.52 7.06
N ARG A 180 11.05 40.51 6.70
CA ARG A 180 10.04 41.32 7.35
C ARG A 180 8.66 40.71 7.20
N ARG A 181 7.90 40.69 8.31
CA ARG A 181 6.47 40.32 8.30
C ARG A 181 5.61 41.50 8.65
N TYR A 182 4.53 41.73 7.90
CA TYR A 182 3.58 42.81 8.14
C TYR A 182 2.16 42.40 7.77
N THR A 183 1.21 43.13 8.32
CA THR A 183 -0.21 42.83 8.12
C THR A 183 -0.88 44.03 7.45
N ARG A 184 -1.74 43.79 6.48
CA ARG A 184 -2.58 44.81 5.83
C ARG A 184 -4.04 44.44 6.01
N GLY A 185 -4.93 45.47 6.02
CA GLY A 185 -6.35 45.31 6.24
C GLY A 185 -6.77 45.55 7.70
N SER A 186 -8.08 45.64 7.96
CA SER A 186 -8.64 45.78 9.30
C SER A 186 -9.84 44.86 9.47
N GLY A 187 -10.09 44.40 10.70
CA GLY A 187 -11.19 43.48 11.00
C GLY A 187 -10.97 42.10 10.36
N ASP A 188 -12.02 41.53 9.77
CA ASP A 188 -12.03 40.19 9.17
C ASP A 188 -11.23 40.08 7.86
N ASP A 189 -10.90 41.21 7.22
CA ASP A 189 -10.11 41.30 5.98
C ASP A 189 -8.59 41.47 6.25
N ARG A 190 -8.12 41.00 7.38
CA ARG A 190 -6.73 41.11 7.79
C ARG A 190 -5.87 40.06 7.15
N GLU A 191 -4.97 40.46 6.22
CA GLU A 191 -4.03 39.56 5.55
C GLU A 191 -2.59 39.79 6.03
N THR A 192 -1.82 38.73 6.17
CA THR A 192 -0.42 38.77 6.55
C THR A 192 0.46 38.58 5.32
N PHE A 193 1.37 39.53 5.12
CA PHE A 193 2.37 39.53 4.04
C PHE A 193 3.76 39.42 4.64
N TYR A 194 4.71 39.04 3.82
CA TYR A 194 6.14 39.05 4.17
C TYR A 194 6.99 39.54 3.02
N ASP A 195 8.11 40.15 3.34
CA ASP A 195 9.21 40.42 2.44
C ASP A 195 10.29 39.35 2.68
N ALA A 196 10.93 38.85 1.64
CA ALA A 196 11.98 37.86 1.75
C ALA A 196 13.14 38.14 0.81
N ASP A 197 14.35 37.81 1.26
CA ASP A 197 15.49 37.70 0.37
C ASP A 197 15.44 36.38 -0.35
N VAL A 198 15.69 36.39 -1.65
CA VAL A 198 15.61 35.21 -2.54
C VAL A 198 17.01 34.79 -2.97
N TYR A 199 17.32 33.52 -2.76
CA TYR A 199 18.61 32.95 -3.08
C TYR A 199 18.46 31.83 -4.11
N GLN A 200 19.36 31.78 -5.10
CA GLN A 200 19.45 30.64 -5.99
C GLN A 200 19.99 29.42 -5.23
N VAL A 201 19.33 28.30 -5.33
CA VAL A 201 19.65 27.06 -4.66
C VAL A 201 19.86 25.96 -5.68
N GLN A 202 20.97 25.27 -5.60
CA GLN A 202 21.25 24.06 -6.38
C GLN A 202 21.71 22.96 -5.42
N ARG A 203 21.17 21.75 -5.60
CA ARG A 203 21.57 20.55 -4.83
C ARG A 203 21.70 19.37 -5.76
N HIS A 204 22.69 18.55 -5.47
CA HIS A 204 22.87 17.24 -6.03
C HIS A 204 22.74 16.18 -4.95
N VAL A 205 22.12 15.06 -5.24
CA VAL A 205 22.01 13.92 -4.33
C VAL A 205 22.12 12.61 -5.10
N ASP A 206 22.96 11.70 -4.58
CA ASP A 206 23.05 10.31 -4.99
C ASP A 206 22.34 9.46 -3.95
N PHE A 207 21.50 8.51 -4.41
CA PHE A 207 20.75 7.66 -3.50
C PHE A 207 20.43 6.31 -4.13
N THR A 208 20.13 5.35 -3.27
CA THR A 208 19.60 4.05 -3.65
C THR A 208 18.23 3.84 -3.04
N VAL A 209 17.42 3.05 -3.68
CA VAL A 209 16.13 2.55 -3.16
C VAL A 209 16.20 1.04 -3.13
N ASP A 210 15.71 0.46 -2.04
CA ASP A 210 15.64 -0.97 -1.79
C ASP A 210 14.17 -1.32 -1.58
N ASP A 211 13.67 -2.29 -2.33
CA ASP A 211 12.29 -2.75 -2.27
C ASP A 211 11.21 -1.65 -2.43
N LEU A 212 11.47 -0.65 -3.28
CA LEU A 212 10.47 0.35 -3.59
C LEU A 212 9.25 -0.30 -4.28
N THR A 213 8.08 -0.14 -3.70
CA THR A 213 6.87 -0.80 -4.18
C THR A 213 6.01 0.12 -5.04
N ILE A 214 5.63 -0.34 -6.23
CA ILE A 214 4.75 0.37 -7.16
C ILE A 214 3.56 -0.51 -7.47
N GLU A 215 2.34 0.03 -7.34
CA GLU A 215 1.11 -0.67 -7.70
C GLU A 215 1.13 -1.12 -9.15
N SER A 216 0.82 -2.39 -9.42
CA SER A 216 0.77 -2.96 -10.76
C SER A 216 -0.64 -3.37 -11.21
N SER A 217 -1.66 -2.76 -10.60
CA SER A 217 -3.06 -2.82 -11.02
C SER A 217 -3.55 -1.43 -11.42
N ALA A 218 -3.98 -1.25 -12.68
CA ALA A 218 -4.46 0.03 -13.19
C ALA A 218 -5.70 0.54 -12.46
N GLU A 219 -6.58 -0.37 -12.04
CA GLU A 219 -7.78 -0.03 -11.28
C GLU A 219 -7.43 0.60 -9.92
N ARG A 220 -6.37 0.11 -9.27
CA ARG A 220 -5.89 0.64 -7.97
C ARG A 220 -5.08 1.91 -8.11
N ALA A 221 -4.33 2.04 -9.18
CA ALA A 221 -3.59 3.24 -9.51
C ALA A 221 -4.52 4.42 -9.86
N ASN A 222 -5.78 4.15 -10.21
CA ASN A 222 -6.77 5.18 -10.52
C ASN A 222 -7.24 5.89 -9.24
N MET A 223 -6.85 7.15 -9.07
CA MET A 223 -7.21 7.99 -7.93
C MET A 223 -8.72 8.28 -7.81
N ASP A 224 -9.47 8.16 -8.92
CA ASP A 224 -10.92 8.39 -8.98
C ASP A 224 -11.72 7.09 -8.72
N ALA A 225 -11.05 5.96 -8.54
CA ALA A 225 -11.70 4.69 -8.29
C ALA A 225 -12.47 4.73 -6.95
N PHE A 226 -13.59 4.01 -6.91
CA PHE A 226 -14.45 3.87 -5.73
C PHE A 226 -13.69 3.39 -4.48
N VAL A 227 -12.68 2.55 -4.68
CA VAL A 227 -11.75 2.11 -3.63
C VAL A 227 -10.35 2.55 -4.04
N ASN A 228 -9.90 3.66 -3.48
CA ASN A 228 -8.53 4.10 -3.65
C ASN A 228 -7.67 3.48 -2.54
N THR A 229 -6.79 2.56 -2.91
CA THR A 229 -5.92 1.81 -2.00
C THR A 229 -4.44 2.06 -2.28
N ASN A 230 -4.10 3.04 -3.09
CA ASN A 230 -2.75 3.32 -3.59
C ASN A 230 -1.66 3.40 -2.51
N ASN A 231 -2.04 3.72 -1.29
CA ASN A 231 -1.07 3.89 -0.20
C ASN A 231 -1.11 2.76 0.84
N ILE A 232 -1.87 1.67 0.61
CA ILE A 232 -1.95 0.59 1.60
C ILE A 232 -0.56 0.06 1.90
N ILE A 233 0.15 -0.39 0.88
CA ILE A 233 1.46 -1.03 1.04
C ILE A 233 2.48 -0.06 1.64
N ASN A 234 2.55 1.17 1.14
CA ASN A 234 3.50 2.17 1.62
C ASN A 234 3.32 2.52 3.12
N THR A 235 2.14 2.31 3.67
CA THR A 235 1.85 2.61 5.08
C THR A 235 2.00 1.40 6.01
N ILE A 236 2.15 0.19 5.47
CA ILE A 236 2.36 -1.05 6.22
C ILE A 236 3.71 -1.70 5.92
N LEU A 237 4.66 -0.92 5.36
CA LEU A 237 6.05 -1.34 5.18
C LEU A 237 6.74 -1.58 6.54
N PRO A 238 7.85 -2.32 6.57
CA PRO A 238 8.47 -3.05 5.46
C PRO A 238 7.85 -4.42 5.22
N PHE A 239 8.03 -4.94 4.01
CA PHE A 239 7.88 -6.36 3.71
C PHE A 239 9.28 -7.00 3.64
N ASP A 240 9.44 -8.19 4.20
CA ASP A 240 10.69 -8.94 4.15
C ASP A 240 10.82 -9.73 2.83
N THR A 241 10.91 -9.01 1.74
CA THR A 241 10.88 -9.48 0.33
C THR A 241 11.94 -10.55 0.03
N LYS A 242 13.06 -10.56 0.75
CA LYS A 242 14.07 -11.62 0.69
C LYS A 242 13.56 -13.02 1.01
N ASN A 243 12.39 -13.15 1.63
CA ASN A 243 11.70 -14.40 1.84
C ASN A 243 10.68 -14.72 0.74
N ALA A 244 10.65 -13.95 -0.34
CA ALA A 244 9.81 -14.24 -1.48
C ALA A 244 10.30 -15.49 -2.22
N VAL A 245 9.35 -16.23 -2.77
CA VAL A 245 9.58 -17.47 -3.50
C VAL A 245 9.00 -17.33 -4.90
N LYS A 246 9.43 -18.19 -5.81
CA LYS A 246 8.88 -18.25 -7.16
C LYS A 246 7.38 -18.47 -7.12
N TRP A 247 6.69 -17.82 -8.03
CA TRP A 247 5.24 -17.90 -8.13
C TRP A 247 4.75 -19.34 -8.32
N ASN A 248 3.70 -19.69 -7.57
CA ASN A 248 2.93 -20.91 -7.72
C ASN A 248 1.47 -20.62 -7.32
N ALA A 249 0.51 -20.95 -8.18
CA ALA A 249 -0.91 -20.65 -7.94
C ALA A 249 -1.48 -21.31 -6.66
N SER A 250 -0.81 -22.34 -6.12
CA SER A 250 -1.22 -22.98 -4.86
C SER A 250 -1.10 -22.06 -3.64
N TYR A 251 -0.29 -20.98 -3.73
CA TYR A 251 -0.25 -19.96 -2.68
C TYR A 251 -1.55 -19.17 -2.56
N LEU A 252 -2.41 -19.15 -3.60
CA LEU A 252 -3.73 -18.53 -3.55
C LEU A 252 -4.81 -19.45 -2.94
N SER A 253 -4.49 -20.70 -2.60
CA SER A 253 -5.49 -21.56 -1.95
C SER A 253 -5.87 -21.02 -0.58
N GLY A 254 -7.15 -20.71 -0.39
CA GLY A 254 -7.69 -20.03 0.80
C GLY A 254 -7.55 -18.49 0.78
N PHE A 255 -7.00 -17.91 -0.27
CA PHE A 255 -6.76 -16.48 -0.42
C PHE A 255 -7.31 -15.97 -1.75
N THR A 256 -7.43 -14.65 -1.85
CA THR A 256 -7.73 -13.97 -3.12
C THR A 256 -6.59 -13.05 -3.50
N SER A 257 -6.54 -12.60 -4.75
CA SER A 257 -5.64 -11.52 -5.15
C SER A 257 -6.34 -10.52 -6.07
N GLU A 258 -5.75 -9.36 -6.21
CA GLU A 258 -6.09 -8.41 -7.27
C GLU A 258 -5.44 -8.84 -8.59
N ARG A 259 -6.08 -8.44 -9.68
CA ARG A 259 -5.52 -8.64 -11.02
C ARG A 259 -4.34 -7.71 -11.26
N ARG A 260 -3.25 -8.28 -11.75
CA ARG A 260 -2.11 -7.52 -12.27
C ARG A 260 -2.30 -7.27 -13.75
N ASP A 261 -2.25 -6.03 -14.19
CA ASP A 261 -2.47 -5.62 -15.59
C ASP A 261 -1.52 -4.51 -16.07
N GLN A 262 -0.53 -4.13 -15.26
CA GLN A 262 0.50 -3.17 -15.64
C GLN A 262 1.88 -3.82 -15.66
N ASP A 263 2.63 -3.57 -16.73
CA ASP A 263 4.02 -3.94 -16.91
C ASP A 263 4.98 -2.82 -16.46
N VAL A 264 6.28 -3.06 -16.58
CA VAL A 264 7.32 -2.06 -16.24
C VAL A 264 7.12 -0.76 -17.03
N SER A 265 6.77 -0.85 -18.31
CA SER A 265 6.62 0.34 -19.16
C SER A 265 5.49 1.25 -18.68
N ALA A 266 4.40 0.65 -18.23
CA ALA A 266 3.25 1.38 -17.71
C ALA A 266 3.53 2.07 -16.37
N VAL A 267 4.38 1.47 -15.50
CA VAL A 267 4.65 1.98 -14.14
C VAL A 267 5.95 2.78 -14.02
N GLN A 268 6.80 2.77 -15.06
CA GLN A 268 8.06 3.53 -15.04
C GLN A 268 7.89 5.02 -14.73
N PRO A 269 6.91 5.76 -15.28
CA PRO A 269 6.71 7.16 -14.94
C PRO A 269 6.40 7.36 -13.43
N VAL A 270 5.70 6.41 -12.82
CA VAL A 270 5.40 6.45 -11.37
C VAL A 270 6.69 6.26 -10.56
N LEU A 271 7.60 5.38 -11.01
CA LEU A 271 8.91 5.23 -10.39
C LEU A 271 9.70 6.54 -10.43
N GLU A 272 9.77 7.19 -11.59
CA GLU A 272 10.51 8.44 -11.79
C GLU A 272 9.98 9.54 -10.87
N ASP A 273 8.67 9.70 -10.74
CA ASP A 273 8.04 10.65 -9.82
C ASP A 273 8.36 10.35 -8.35
N GLN A 274 8.35 9.06 -7.97
CA GLN A 274 8.70 8.64 -6.61
C GLN A 274 10.19 8.89 -6.31
N LEU A 275 11.09 8.59 -7.24
CA LEU A 275 12.52 8.86 -7.11
C LEU A 275 12.81 10.37 -6.95
N LEU A 276 12.14 11.23 -7.72
CA LEU A 276 12.22 12.68 -7.54
C LEU A 276 11.70 13.14 -6.18
N SER A 277 10.62 12.55 -5.70
CA SER A 277 10.09 12.83 -4.36
C SER A 277 11.08 12.43 -3.25
N ILE A 278 11.75 11.29 -3.41
CA ILE A 278 12.80 10.83 -2.49
C ILE A 278 13.99 11.81 -2.53
N ALA A 279 14.43 12.22 -3.73
CA ALA A 279 15.51 13.18 -3.89
C ALA A 279 15.20 14.51 -3.17
N ARG A 280 14.01 15.08 -3.36
CA ARG A 280 13.56 16.29 -2.64
C ARG A 280 13.58 16.11 -1.13
N SER A 281 13.14 14.95 -0.64
CA SER A 281 13.17 14.63 0.78
C SER A 281 14.61 14.57 1.34
N GLN A 282 15.53 14.00 0.57
CA GLN A 282 16.94 13.89 0.98
C GLN A 282 17.68 15.23 0.97
N VAL A 283 17.36 16.15 0.06
CA VAL A 283 17.97 17.48 0.05
C VAL A 283 17.34 18.44 1.07
N ALA A 284 16.13 18.16 1.58
CA ALA A 284 15.40 19.04 2.49
C ALA A 284 16.20 19.47 3.73
N PRO A 285 16.98 18.61 4.43
CA PRO A 285 17.79 19.05 5.56
C PRO A 285 18.84 20.11 5.19
N SER A 286 19.41 20.05 3.98
CA SER A 286 20.40 21.01 3.48
C SER A 286 19.81 22.36 3.09
N THR A 287 18.50 22.50 3.10
CA THR A 287 17.74 23.71 2.74
C THR A 287 17.01 24.31 3.93
N SER A 288 17.23 23.80 5.14
CA SER A 288 16.58 24.25 6.38
C SER A 288 16.87 25.72 6.75
N GLY A 289 17.90 26.32 6.16
CA GLY A 289 18.20 27.75 6.35
C GLY A 289 17.26 28.70 5.61
N TYR A 290 16.43 28.20 4.70
CA TYR A 290 15.39 28.98 4.01
C TYR A 290 14.07 28.83 4.75
N ASP A 291 13.80 29.73 5.68
CA ASP A 291 12.65 29.63 6.61
C ASP A 291 11.28 29.70 5.92
N ARG A 292 11.23 30.21 4.68
CA ARG A 292 10.06 30.18 3.81
C ARG A 292 10.06 29.01 2.81
N GLY A 293 11.10 28.13 2.90
CA GLY A 293 11.25 26.96 2.05
C GLY A 293 11.99 27.25 0.74
N VAL A 294 12.08 26.23 -0.09
CA VAL A 294 12.65 26.28 -1.44
C VAL A 294 11.61 25.91 -2.46
N ARG A 295 11.42 26.74 -3.46
CA ARG A 295 10.62 26.43 -4.64
C ARG A 295 11.53 25.90 -5.73
N TRP A 296 11.44 24.59 -5.99
CA TRP A 296 12.17 23.95 -7.07
C TRP A 296 11.57 24.33 -8.42
N GLU A 297 12.41 24.75 -9.37
CA GLU A 297 11.97 25.17 -10.72
C GLU A 297 12.38 24.19 -11.79
N ALA A 298 13.48 23.46 -11.56
CA ALA A 298 13.86 22.41 -12.47
C ALA A 298 14.54 21.27 -11.72
N GLU A 299 14.34 20.07 -12.24
CA GLU A 299 14.83 18.83 -11.66
C GLU A 299 15.31 17.93 -12.80
N HIS A 300 16.43 17.29 -12.58
CA HIS A 300 16.97 16.30 -13.50
C HIS A 300 17.26 15.02 -12.73
N LEU A 301 16.64 13.93 -13.13
CA LEU A 301 16.83 12.61 -12.57
C LEU A 301 17.71 11.78 -13.50
N GLU A 302 18.77 11.19 -12.95
CA GLU A 302 19.61 10.21 -13.60
C GLU A 302 19.36 8.84 -12.96
N VAL A 303 18.68 7.94 -13.64
CA VAL A 303 18.51 6.56 -13.21
C VAL A 303 19.67 5.74 -13.78
N ARG A 304 20.60 5.32 -12.92
CA ARG A 304 21.82 4.59 -13.29
C ARG A 304 21.58 3.11 -13.43
N GLY A 305 20.73 2.57 -12.56
CA GLY A 305 20.36 1.17 -12.62
C GLY A 305 19.06 0.87 -11.89
N THR A 306 18.33 -0.11 -12.40
CA THR A 306 17.09 -0.61 -11.78
C THR A 306 17.00 -2.12 -11.90
N ARG A 307 16.34 -2.72 -10.92
CA ARG A 307 15.99 -4.14 -10.90
C ARG A 307 14.50 -4.26 -10.58
N TRP A 308 13.76 -4.98 -11.40
CA TRP A 308 12.31 -5.05 -11.34
C TRP A 308 11.84 -6.49 -11.16
N VAL A 309 11.01 -6.71 -10.15
CA VAL A 309 10.35 -7.98 -9.87
C VAL A 309 8.86 -7.74 -9.66
N SER A 310 8.02 -8.45 -10.39
CA SER A 310 6.59 -8.47 -10.09
C SER A 310 6.31 -9.45 -8.94
N MET A 311 5.65 -8.97 -7.90
CA MET A 311 5.45 -9.74 -6.67
C MET A 311 4.05 -9.58 -6.11
N TYR A 312 3.49 -10.67 -5.62
CA TYR A 312 2.32 -10.63 -4.77
C TYR A 312 2.70 -10.47 -3.30
N LEU A 313 2.23 -9.37 -2.68
CA LEU A 313 2.48 -9.05 -1.28
C LEU A 313 1.29 -9.43 -0.40
N PRO A 314 1.50 -10.12 0.75
CA PRO A 314 0.44 -10.65 1.58
C PRO A 314 -0.14 -9.57 2.50
N VAL A 315 -1.45 -9.37 2.45
CA VAL A 315 -2.16 -8.40 3.28
C VAL A 315 -3.40 -9.05 3.89
N TRP A 316 -3.55 -8.97 5.20
CA TRP A 316 -4.82 -9.23 5.85
C TRP A 316 -5.69 -7.99 5.78
N LEU A 317 -6.88 -8.11 5.23
CA LEU A 317 -7.77 -7.00 4.95
C LEU A 317 -9.11 -7.20 5.67
N TYR A 318 -9.51 -6.19 6.43
CA TYR A 318 -10.88 -6.02 6.89
C TYR A 318 -11.50 -4.84 6.16
N SER A 319 -12.56 -5.07 5.41
CA SER A 319 -13.27 -4.02 4.69
C SER A 319 -14.69 -3.83 5.27
N TYR A 320 -15.11 -2.58 5.37
CA TYR A 320 -16.41 -2.18 5.89
C TYR A 320 -17.03 -1.11 5.01
N TYR A 321 -18.16 -1.45 4.39
CA TYR A 321 -18.93 -0.51 3.59
C TYR A 321 -19.87 0.30 4.48
N HIS A 322 -19.73 1.61 4.45
CA HIS A 322 -20.57 2.54 5.20
C HIS A 322 -21.24 3.54 4.29
N VAL A 323 -22.53 3.78 4.50
CA VAL A 323 -23.28 4.82 3.81
C VAL A 323 -23.54 5.96 4.78
N ASP A 324 -22.94 7.13 4.50
CA ASP A 324 -23.20 8.36 5.23
C ASP A 324 -23.79 9.42 4.28
N ARG A 325 -24.96 9.98 4.65
CA ARG A 325 -25.68 11.01 3.89
C ARG A 325 -25.88 10.68 2.40
N GLY A 326 -26.14 9.41 2.08
CA GLY A 326 -26.35 8.93 0.71
C GLY A 326 -25.09 8.69 -0.09
N ARG A 327 -23.89 8.88 0.48
CA ARG A 327 -22.61 8.51 -0.14
C ARG A 327 -22.08 7.23 0.50
N GLY A 328 -21.84 6.24 -0.35
CA GLY A 328 -21.18 5.01 0.06
C GLY A 328 -19.68 5.20 0.14
N MET A 329 -19.07 4.77 1.25
CA MET A 329 -17.61 4.76 1.42
C MET A 329 -17.18 3.39 1.91
N VAL A 330 -16.11 2.86 1.34
CA VAL A 330 -15.42 1.68 1.88
C VAL A 330 -14.34 2.13 2.84
N HIS A 331 -14.45 1.70 4.08
CA HIS A 331 -13.38 1.78 5.06
C HIS A 331 -12.67 0.44 5.10
N TYR A 332 -11.37 0.46 5.23
CA TYR A 332 -10.58 -0.76 5.35
C TYR A 332 -9.50 -0.60 6.43
N ILE A 333 -9.12 -1.73 7.01
CA ILE A 333 -7.96 -1.86 7.87
C ILE A 333 -7.12 -2.97 7.27
N ALA A 334 -5.89 -2.64 6.92
CA ALA A 334 -4.92 -3.55 6.33
C ALA A 334 -3.82 -3.88 7.35
N VAL A 335 -3.40 -5.12 7.36
CA VAL A 335 -2.31 -5.62 8.20
C VAL A 335 -1.31 -6.33 7.30
N ASN A 336 -0.04 -5.95 7.39
CA ASN A 336 1.05 -6.64 6.72
C ASN A 336 1.06 -8.12 7.13
N GLY A 337 0.90 -9.02 6.17
CA GLY A 337 0.82 -10.46 6.40
C GLY A 337 2.12 -11.11 6.88
N ARG A 338 3.20 -10.32 7.02
CA ARG A 338 4.51 -10.74 7.52
C ARG A 338 4.82 -10.12 8.86
N THR A 339 4.82 -8.78 8.94
CA THR A 339 5.30 -8.02 10.11
C THR A 339 4.20 -7.66 11.09
N GLY A 340 2.94 -7.60 10.63
CA GLY A 340 1.81 -7.17 11.45
C GLY A 340 1.65 -5.65 11.53
N GLU A 341 2.43 -4.86 10.77
CA GLU A 341 2.21 -3.43 10.64
C GLU A 341 0.78 -3.16 10.13
N THR A 342 0.12 -2.18 10.72
CA THR A 342 -1.33 -2.00 10.55
C THR A 342 -1.67 -0.56 10.22
N MET A 343 -2.45 -0.37 9.15
CA MET A 343 -2.97 0.92 8.73
C MET A 343 -4.46 0.81 8.41
N GLY A 344 -5.14 1.94 8.26
CA GLY A 344 -6.51 1.97 7.78
C GLY A 344 -7.33 3.12 8.30
N SER A 345 -8.61 3.06 8.00
CA SER A 345 -9.60 4.05 8.45
C SER A 345 -10.76 3.36 9.16
N VAL A 346 -11.32 4.06 10.13
CA VAL A 346 -12.59 3.69 10.76
C VAL A 346 -13.61 4.79 10.50
N PRO A 347 -14.88 4.46 10.23
CA PRO A 347 -15.90 5.48 10.04
C PRO A 347 -16.06 6.32 11.32
N VAL A 348 -15.96 7.63 11.17
CA VAL A 348 -16.02 8.58 12.29
C VAL A 348 -17.46 9.04 12.55
N SER A 349 -17.84 9.10 13.82
CA SER A 349 -19.11 9.71 14.25
C SER A 349 -18.96 11.22 14.35
N HIS A 350 -19.48 11.96 13.37
CA HIS A 350 -19.44 13.43 13.36
C HIS A 350 -20.07 14.04 14.62
N GLY A 351 -21.15 13.46 15.14
CA GLY A 351 -21.78 13.95 16.38
C GLY A 351 -20.87 13.84 17.61
N ARG A 352 -20.12 12.73 17.75
CA ARG A 352 -19.15 12.57 18.84
C ARG A 352 -17.93 13.48 18.68
N LEU A 353 -17.49 13.71 17.43
CA LEU A 353 -16.39 14.62 17.13
C LEU A 353 -16.80 16.06 17.50
N LEU A 354 -18.01 16.49 17.10
CA LEU A 354 -18.55 17.80 17.42
C LEU A 354 -18.70 17.99 18.93
N LEU A 355 -19.24 17.00 19.63
CA LEU A 355 -19.36 17.04 21.10
C LEU A 355 -17.98 17.18 21.77
N ALA A 356 -17.00 16.42 21.32
CA ALA A 356 -15.64 16.51 21.86
C ALA A 356 -14.99 17.88 21.56
N ALA A 357 -15.22 18.44 20.37
CA ALA A 357 -14.71 19.76 20.02
C ALA A 357 -15.34 20.88 20.89
N ILE A 358 -16.67 20.81 21.11
CA ILE A 358 -17.36 21.76 21.99
C ILE A 358 -16.87 21.63 23.43
N THR A 359 -16.75 20.40 23.96
CA THR A 359 -16.26 20.20 25.34
C THR A 359 -14.81 20.66 25.52
N ALA A 360 -13.95 20.38 24.56
CA ALA A 360 -12.56 20.85 24.60
C ALA A 360 -12.50 22.39 24.54
N GLY A 361 -13.28 23.03 23.66
CA GLY A 361 -13.37 24.49 23.56
C GLY A 361 -13.82 25.12 24.88
N THR A 362 -14.91 24.62 25.47
CA THR A 362 -15.43 25.15 26.74
C THR A 362 -14.46 24.99 27.92
N VAL A 363 -13.70 23.87 27.94
CA VAL A 363 -12.67 23.66 28.97
C VAL A 363 -11.51 24.65 28.79
N VAL A 364 -11.04 24.87 27.56
CA VAL A 364 -9.96 25.82 27.29
C VAL A 364 -10.38 27.25 27.62
N GLU A 365 -11.59 27.66 27.21
CA GLU A 365 -12.14 28.97 27.57
C GLU A 365 -12.31 29.15 29.07
N GLY A 366 -12.83 28.14 29.76
CA GLY A 366 -12.97 28.17 31.23
C GLY A 366 -11.62 28.29 31.95
N LEU A 367 -10.59 27.58 31.48
CA LEU A 367 -9.23 27.69 32.02
C LEU A 367 -8.61 29.08 31.72
N ALA A 368 -8.83 29.64 30.54
CA ALA A 368 -8.34 30.98 30.18
C ALA A 368 -8.99 32.06 31.06
N ILE A 369 -10.31 31.99 31.30
CA ILE A 369 -11.04 32.88 32.19
C ILE A 369 -10.55 32.75 33.65
N ALA A 370 -10.39 31.51 34.13
CA ALA A 370 -9.89 31.28 35.49
C ALA A 370 -8.46 31.82 35.69
N PHE A 371 -7.60 31.66 34.67
CA PHE A 371 -6.24 32.24 34.67
C PHE A 371 -6.27 33.78 34.69
N LEU A 372 -7.11 34.42 33.90
CA LEU A 372 -7.30 35.86 33.89
C LEU A 372 -7.80 36.40 35.24
N VAL A 373 -8.77 35.75 35.86
CA VAL A 373 -9.29 36.12 37.18
C VAL A 373 -8.26 35.89 38.30
N ALA A 374 -7.38 34.93 38.19
CA ALA A 374 -6.34 34.63 39.18
C ALA A 374 -5.13 35.59 39.10
N THR A 375 -4.97 36.29 37.97
CA THR A 375 -3.85 37.21 37.70
C THR A 375 -4.25 38.69 37.78
N THR A 376 -5.53 38.98 37.99
CA THR A 376 -6.09 40.29 38.34
C THR A 376 -6.39 40.38 39.85
#